data_eabf30f477f2b332000514c4a3fd75eb
#
_entry.id   eabf30f477f2b332000514c4a3fd75eb
#
_cell.length_a   1.000
_cell.length_b   1.000
_cell.length_c   1.000
_cell.angle_alpha   90.00
_cell.angle_beta   90.00
_cell.angle_gamma   90.00
#
_symmetry.space_group_name_H-M   'P 1'
#
loop_
_entity.id
_entity.type
_entity.pdbx_description
1 polymer ?
#
loop_
_entity_poly.entity_id
_entity_poly.type
_entity_poly.pdbx_seq_one_letter_code
_entity_poly.pdbx_strand_id
1 'polypeptide(L)'
;VSGFDPELTGKGLGVRLAALRTALERYDGFAFRPGQAESTAPDDSAVADAALAFVVRALRTACDPVGWRILARLAAETTTTAELAAELSSPRIVAWEQVNDLVQVGLVSRELDGDQVRLTEAGHGIVELVELMAWAAAGVVAP
;
A
#
# COMPACT_ATOMS: atom_id res chain seq x y z
N VAL A 1 -32.98 -0.03 -0.72
CA VAL A 1 -31.79 0.77 -0.43
C VAL A 1 -30.96 -0.01 0.59
N SER A 2 -29.99 -0.71 0.13
CA SER A 2 -29.00 -1.37 0.99
C SER A 2 -28.19 -0.27 1.67
N GLY A 3 -28.55 0.04 2.91
CA GLY A 3 -27.90 1.09 3.67
C GLY A 3 -26.43 0.74 3.90
N PHE A 4 -25.57 1.71 3.74
CA PHE A 4 -24.21 1.68 4.28
C PHE A 4 -24.27 1.23 5.74
N ASP A 5 -23.66 0.07 6.04
CA ASP A 5 -23.52 -0.40 7.40
C ASP A 5 -22.13 0.01 7.93
N PRO A 6 -22.10 1.05 8.78
CA PRO A 6 -20.84 1.54 9.31
C PRO A 6 -20.13 0.52 10.21
N GLU A 7 -20.86 -0.42 10.84
CA GLU A 7 -20.24 -1.45 11.68
C GLU A 7 -19.52 -2.52 10.86
N LEU A 8 -20.12 -2.96 9.76
CA LEU A 8 -19.49 -3.90 8.83
C LEU A 8 -18.27 -3.29 8.14
N THR A 9 -18.38 -2.04 7.74
CA THR A 9 -17.26 -1.29 7.15
C THR A 9 -16.14 -1.08 8.17
N GLY A 10 -16.49 -0.72 9.41
CA GLY A 10 -15.52 -0.56 10.49
C GLY A 10 -14.79 -1.86 10.85
N LYS A 11 -15.50 -3.00 10.88
CA LYS A 11 -14.88 -4.31 11.10
C LYS A 11 -13.92 -4.69 9.96
N GLY A 12 -14.34 -4.50 8.72
CA GLY A 12 -13.50 -4.75 7.56
C GLY A 12 -12.25 -3.86 7.55
N LEU A 13 -12.41 -2.59 7.88
CA LEU A 13 -11.32 -1.63 8.03
C LEU A 13 -10.35 -2.06 9.15
N GLY A 14 -10.87 -2.48 10.30
CA GLY A 14 -10.07 -2.93 11.44
C GLY A 14 -9.22 -4.16 11.11
N VAL A 15 -9.78 -5.16 10.43
CA VAL A 15 -9.05 -6.36 9.99
C VAL A 15 -7.92 -6.00 9.02
N ARG A 16 -8.16 -5.06 8.10
CA ARG A 16 -7.17 -4.65 7.10
C ARG A 16 -6.08 -3.76 7.68
N LEU A 17 -6.41 -2.88 8.61
CA LEU A 17 -5.43 -2.12 9.37
C LEU A 17 -4.57 -3.04 10.24
N ALA A 18 -5.14 -4.11 10.82
CA ALA A 18 -4.40 -5.11 11.54
C ALA A 18 -3.46 -5.91 10.61
N ALA A 19 -3.90 -6.27 9.42
CA ALA A 19 -3.07 -6.92 8.41
C ALA A 19 -1.93 -6.00 7.93
N LEU A 20 -2.22 -4.73 7.74
CA LEU A 20 -1.23 -3.70 7.40
C LEU A 20 -0.20 -3.53 8.52
N ARG A 21 -0.65 -3.50 9.77
CA ARG A 21 0.23 -3.48 10.95
C ARG A 21 1.16 -4.69 10.98
N THR A 22 0.62 -5.89 10.76
CA THR A 22 1.42 -7.13 10.72
C THR A 22 2.43 -7.12 9.57
N ALA A 23 2.05 -6.62 8.40
CA ALA A 23 2.96 -6.47 7.27
C ALA A 23 4.08 -5.46 7.59
N LEU A 24 3.77 -4.37 8.27
CA LEU A 24 4.74 -3.37 8.73
C LEU A 24 5.71 -3.92 9.78
N GLU A 25 5.20 -4.69 10.76
CA GLU A 25 6.04 -5.35 11.77
C GLU A 25 7.04 -6.31 11.13
N ARG A 26 6.63 -7.03 10.07
CA ARG A 26 7.53 -7.86 9.26
C ARG A 26 8.56 -7.03 8.50
N TYR A 27 8.20 -5.87 7.99
CA TYR A 27 9.11 -4.98 7.29
C TYR A 27 10.15 -4.37 8.23
N ASP A 28 9.76 -3.92 9.41
CA ASP A 28 10.66 -3.43 10.46
C ASP A 28 11.60 -4.53 10.98
N GLY A 29 11.15 -5.78 11.01
CA GLY A 29 11.99 -6.94 11.33
C GLY A 29 13.07 -7.23 10.27
N PHE A 30 12.90 -6.74 9.03
CA PHE A 30 13.86 -6.81 7.94
C PHE A 30 14.74 -5.56 7.82
N ALA A 31 14.44 -4.47 8.51
CA ALA A 31 15.32 -3.32 8.58
C ALA A 31 16.59 -3.71 9.28
N PHE A 32 17.65 -3.89 8.51
CA PHE A 32 18.99 -4.19 8.98
C PHE A 32 19.42 -3.13 9.99
N ARG A 33 19.41 -3.47 11.28
CA ARG A 33 20.06 -2.68 12.33
C ARG A 33 21.46 -3.20 12.54
N PRO A 34 22.50 -2.54 12.03
CA PRO A 34 23.84 -2.86 12.45
C PRO A 34 24.01 -2.45 13.93
N GLY A 35 24.06 -3.41 14.82
CA GLY A 35 24.74 -3.31 16.09
C GLY A 35 24.16 -2.36 17.14
N GLN A 36 22.89 -2.55 17.56
CA GLN A 36 22.46 -2.10 18.87
C GLN A 36 21.60 -3.17 19.54
N ALA A 37 22.29 -4.00 20.28
CA ALA A 37 21.70 -4.73 21.38
C ALA A 37 21.58 -3.77 22.56
N GLU A 38 20.46 -3.10 22.70
CA GLU A 38 19.93 -2.66 23.98
C GLU A 38 18.45 -2.43 23.80
N SER A 39 17.72 -3.39 24.29
CA SER A 39 16.29 -3.50 24.40
C SER A 39 15.75 -2.40 25.32
N THR A 40 15.21 -1.37 24.72
CA THR A 40 14.03 -0.78 25.30
C THR A 40 12.89 -1.19 24.37
N ALA A 41 11.96 -2.00 24.89
CA ALA A 41 10.72 -2.27 24.15
C ALA A 41 10.13 -0.93 23.73
N PRO A 42 9.86 -0.69 22.43
CA PRO A 42 9.28 0.56 22.01
C PRO A 42 7.96 0.71 22.77
N ASP A 43 7.75 1.87 23.38
CA ASP A 43 6.48 2.24 23.99
C ASP A 43 5.38 1.96 22.94
N ASP A 44 4.36 1.20 23.32
CA ASP A 44 3.26 0.82 22.42
C ASP A 44 2.64 2.04 21.74
N SER A 45 2.67 3.20 22.38
CA SER A 45 2.26 4.49 21.85
C SER A 45 3.16 4.95 20.69
N ALA A 46 4.48 4.87 20.84
CA ALA A 46 5.43 5.29 19.80
C ALA A 46 5.35 4.38 18.57
N VAL A 47 5.11 3.08 18.77
CA VAL A 47 4.89 2.13 17.67
C VAL A 47 3.59 2.44 16.93
N ALA A 48 2.51 2.74 17.68
CA ALA A 48 1.23 3.11 17.09
C ALA A 48 1.33 4.41 16.28
N ASP A 49 2.02 5.41 16.80
CA ASP A 49 2.23 6.69 16.10
C ASP A 49 3.07 6.52 14.83
N ALA A 50 4.12 5.72 14.88
CA ALA A 50 4.95 5.41 13.72
C ALA A 50 4.16 4.62 12.66
N ALA A 51 3.35 3.66 13.08
CA ALA A 51 2.48 2.89 12.19
C ALA A 51 1.42 3.79 11.52
N LEU A 52 0.80 4.70 12.29
CA LEU A 52 -0.15 5.66 11.76
C LEU A 52 0.50 6.60 10.74
N ALA A 53 1.68 7.15 11.06
CA ALA A 53 2.42 8.01 10.16
C ALA A 53 2.77 7.30 8.85
N PHE A 54 3.15 6.02 8.93
CA PHE A 54 3.44 5.21 7.75
C PHE A 54 2.18 4.97 6.90
N VAL A 55 1.05 4.59 7.53
CA VAL A 55 -0.23 4.38 6.83
C VAL A 55 -0.68 5.66 6.12
N VAL A 56 -0.60 6.81 6.80
CA VAL A 56 -0.94 8.12 6.21
C VAL A 56 -0.04 8.43 5.01
N ARG A 57 1.25 8.14 5.12
CA ARG A 57 2.20 8.33 4.01
C ARG A 57 1.89 7.38 2.84
N ALA A 58 1.62 6.12 3.12
CA ALA A 58 1.26 5.12 2.11
C ALA A 58 -0.04 5.50 1.38
N LEU A 59 -1.07 5.91 2.13
CA LEU A 59 -2.34 6.39 1.56
C LEU A 59 -2.14 7.64 0.70
N ARG A 60 -1.33 8.59 1.15
CA ARG A 60 -1.02 9.80 0.37
C ARG A 60 -0.37 9.47 -0.96
N THR A 61 0.59 8.54 -0.96
CA THR A 61 1.25 8.09 -2.19
C THR A 61 0.30 7.28 -3.08
N ALA A 62 -0.55 6.44 -2.49
CA ALA A 62 -1.55 5.66 -3.21
C ALA A 62 -2.67 6.52 -3.82
N CYS A 63 -3.05 7.61 -3.15
CA CYS A 63 -4.11 8.53 -3.60
C CYS A 63 -3.62 9.54 -4.65
N ASP A 64 -2.33 9.59 -4.96
CA ASP A 64 -1.87 10.31 -6.14
C ASP A 64 -2.48 9.67 -7.40
N PRO A 65 -3.03 10.45 -8.35
CA PRO A 65 -3.73 9.89 -9.50
C PRO A 65 -2.88 8.92 -10.33
N VAL A 66 -1.59 9.17 -10.47
CA VAL A 66 -0.66 8.29 -11.20
C VAL A 66 -0.34 7.06 -10.34
N GLY A 67 -0.06 7.27 -9.06
CA GLY A 67 0.17 6.19 -8.09
C GLY A 67 -1.00 5.21 -8.05
N TRP A 68 -2.22 5.72 -7.99
CA TRP A 68 -3.43 4.89 -8.03
C TRP A 68 -3.55 4.07 -9.32
N ARG A 69 -3.32 4.67 -10.47
CA ARG A 69 -3.37 3.96 -11.76
C ARG A 69 -2.34 2.82 -11.82
N ILE A 70 -1.15 3.03 -11.27
CA ILE A 70 -0.12 1.99 -11.17
C ILE A 70 -0.60 0.86 -10.25
N LEU A 71 -1.11 1.17 -9.07
CA LEU A 71 -1.60 0.17 -8.12
C LEU A 71 -2.75 -0.64 -8.71
N ALA A 72 -3.74 0.02 -9.30
CA ALA A 72 -4.88 -0.63 -9.95
C ALA A 72 -4.44 -1.55 -11.09
N ARG A 73 -3.46 -1.12 -11.89
CA ARG A 73 -2.89 -1.95 -12.96
C ARG A 73 -2.17 -3.18 -12.43
N LEU A 74 -1.37 -3.00 -11.39
CA LEU A 74 -0.62 -4.09 -10.74
C LEU A 74 -1.52 -5.05 -9.95
N ALA A 75 -2.71 -4.62 -9.55
CA ALA A 75 -3.71 -5.50 -8.94
C ALA A 75 -4.24 -6.55 -9.92
N ALA A 76 -4.26 -6.22 -11.22
CA ALA A 76 -4.66 -7.15 -12.26
C ALA A 76 -3.53 -8.14 -12.61
N GLU A 77 -2.31 -7.66 -12.81
CA GLU A 77 -1.17 -8.50 -13.13
C GLU A 77 0.18 -7.78 -12.91
N THR A 78 1.22 -8.58 -12.73
CA THR A 78 2.60 -8.11 -12.70
C THR A 78 2.98 -7.53 -14.06
N THR A 79 3.71 -6.42 -14.09
CA THR A 79 4.12 -5.76 -15.32
C THR A 79 5.52 -5.15 -15.16
N THR A 80 6.04 -4.56 -16.21
CA THR A 80 7.34 -3.87 -16.19
C THR A 80 7.18 -2.36 -16.08
N THR A 81 8.21 -1.66 -15.59
CA THR A 81 8.20 -0.18 -15.57
C THR A 81 8.07 0.41 -16.97
N ALA A 82 8.59 -0.27 -17.99
CA ALA A 82 8.47 0.16 -19.37
C ALA A 82 7.03 0.08 -19.89
N GLU A 83 6.31 -1.00 -19.57
CA GLU A 83 4.89 -1.16 -19.89
C GLU A 83 4.02 -0.14 -19.16
N LEU A 84 4.28 0.08 -17.86
CA LEU A 84 3.61 1.12 -17.09
C LEU A 84 3.80 2.51 -17.71
N ALA A 85 5.02 2.85 -18.13
CA ALA A 85 5.29 4.12 -18.80
C ALA A 85 4.47 4.29 -20.09
N ALA A 86 4.38 3.23 -20.89
CA ALA A 86 3.58 3.23 -22.11
C ALA A 86 2.08 3.39 -21.83
N GLU A 87 1.53 2.64 -20.88
CA GLU A 87 0.12 2.71 -20.49
C GLU A 87 -0.26 4.07 -19.86
N LEU A 88 0.65 4.66 -19.10
CA LEU A 88 0.46 5.98 -18.49
C LEU A 88 0.68 7.13 -19.48
N SER A 89 1.16 6.84 -20.70
CA SER A 89 1.61 7.85 -21.65
C SER A 89 2.61 8.84 -21.05
N SER A 90 3.49 8.34 -20.19
CA SER A 90 4.48 9.12 -19.44
C SER A 90 5.90 8.76 -19.86
N PRO A 91 6.84 9.70 -19.76
CA PRO A 91 8.25 9.36 -19.89
C PRO A 91 8.66 8.25 -18.93
N ARG A 92 9.52 7.34 -19.37
CA ARG A 92 9.98 6.19 -18.57
C ARG A 92 10.57 6.61 -17.22
N ILE A 93 11.25 7.74 -17.17
CA ILE A 93 11.83 8.28 -15.93
C ILE A 93 10.75 8.67 -14.92
N VAL A 94 9.65 9.26 -15.37
CA VAL A 94 8.53 9.65 -14.51
C VAL A 94 7.82 8.42 -13.97
N ALA A 95 7.57 7.42 -14.80
CA ALA A 95 6.99 6.16 -14.36
C ALA A 95 7.90 5.45 -13.35
N TRP A 96 9.21 5.47 -13.57
CA TRP A 96 10.20 4.91 -12.66
C TRP A 96 10.20 5.62 -11.30
N GLU A 97 10.15 6.96 -11.28
CA GLU A 97 10.05 7.75 -10.04
C GLU A 97 8.78 7.41 -9.26
N GLN A 98 7.63 7.34 -9.92
CA GLN A 98 6.36 6.98 -9.29
C GLN A 98 6.37 5.54 -8.72
N VAL A 99 6.93 4.59 -9.47
CA VAL A 99 7.13 3.22 -8.98
C VAL A 99 8.05 3.22 -7.76
N ASN A 100 9.13 3.99 -7.80
CA ASN A 100 10.08 4.09 -6.69
C ASN A 100 9.44 4.67 -5.42
N ASP A 101 8.59 5.69 -5.57
CA ASP A 101 7.83 6.25 -4.44
C ASP A 101 6.91 5.19 -3.79
N LEU A 102 6.23 4.38 -4.61
CA LEU A 102 5.41 3.27 -4.14
C LEU A 102 6.24 2.15 -3.48
N VAL A 103 7.45 1.91 -3.97
CA VAL A 103 8.39 0.95 -3.34
C VAL A 103 8.84 1.47 -1.98
N GLN A 104 9.16 2.76 -1.86
CA GLN A 104 9.60 3.36 -0.59
C GLN A 104 8.55 3.30 0.52
N VAL A 105 7.27 3.32 0.17
CA VAL A 105 6.17 3.14 1.13
C VAL A 105 5.72 1.69 1.25
N GLY A 106 6.42 0.74 0.63
CA GLY A 106 6.19 -0.69 0.77
C GLY A 106 4.92 -1.22 0.08
N LEU A 107 4.31 -0.47 -0.83
CA LEU A 107 3.10 -0.89 -1.56
C LEU A 107 3.42 -1.73 -2.81
N VAL A 108 4.61 -1.53 -3.35
CA VAL A 108 5.10 -2.18 -4.56
C VAL A 108 6.47 -2.77 -4.29
N SER A 109 6.78 -3.89 -4.92
CA SER A 109 8.13 -4.46 -4.97
C SER A 109 8.60 -4.55 -6.41
N ARG A 110 9.91 -4.37 -6.59
CA ARG A 110 10.57 -4.53 -7.89
C ARG A 110 11.66 -5.59 -7.80
N GLU A 111 11.74 -6.44 -8.79
CA GLU A 111 12.80 -7.43 -8.87
C GLU A 111 14.13 -6.77 -9.24
N LEU A 112 15.21 -7.18 -8.55
CA LEU A 112 16.55 -6.60 -8.73
C LEU A 112 17.15 -6.93 -10.10
N ASP A 113 16.87 -8.12 -10.61
CA ASP A 113 17.43 -8.64 -11.87
C ASP A 113 16.50 -8.43 -13.07
N GLY A 114 15.33 -7.84 -12.86
CA GLY A 114 14.33 -7.56 -13.88
C GLY A 114 13.67 -6.22 -13.67
N ASP A 115 13.01 -5.73 -14.68
CA ASP A 115 12.19 -4.51 -14.60
C ASP A 115 10.77 -4.83 -14.13
N GLN A 116 10.54 -6.04 -13.57
CA GLN A 116 9.23 -6.48 -13.13
C GLN A 116 8.83 -5.81 -11.83
N VAL A 117 7.59 -5.35 -11.83
CA VAL A 117 6.94 -4.63 -10.74
C VAL A 117 5.68 -5.39 -10.33
N ARG A 118 5.48 -5.56 -9.03
CA ARG A 118 4.30 -6.24 -8.47
C ARG A 118 3.83 -5.59 -7.19
N LEU A 119 2.55 -5.78 -6.84
CA LEU A 119 2.06 -5.38 -5.53
C LEU A 119 2.67 -6.22 -4.42
N THR A 120 2.90 -5.58 -3.28
CA THR A 120 3.12 -6.26 -2.01
C THR A 120 1.78 -6.64 -1.37
N GLU A 121 1.81 -7.41 -0.29
CA GLU A 121 0.62 -7.69 0.52
C GLU A 121 -0.04 -6.40 1.01
N ALA A 122 0.76 -5.41 1.42
CA ALA A 122 0.27 -4.09 1.81
C ALA A 122 -0.35 -3.33 0.62
N GLY A 123 0.24 -3.45 -0.57
CA GLY A 123 -0.29 -2.87 -1.80
C GLY A 123 -1.67 -3.43 -2.15
N HIS A 124 -1.84 -4.74 -2.08
CA HIS A 124 -3.14 -5.39 -2.26
C HIS A 124 -4.16 -4.90 -1.23
N GLY A 125 -3.76 -4.82 0.05
CA GLY A 125 -4.63 -4.32 1.12
C GLY A 125 -5.09 -2.88 0.90
N ILE A 126 -4.23 -1.99 0.41
CA ILE A 126 -4.59 -0.61 0.08
C ILE A 126 -5.56 -0.55 -1.10
N VAL A 127 -5.32 -1.31 -2.17
CA VAL A 127 -6.23 -1.35 -3.33
C VAL A 127 -7.61 -1.81 -2.91
N GLU A 128 -7.70 -2.92 -2.18
CA GLU A 128 -8.97 -3.43 -1.68
C GLU A 128 -9.68 -2.43 -0.74
N LEU A 129 -8.93 -1.73 0.12
CA LEU A 129 -9.49 -0.73 1.01
C LEU A 129 -10.12 0.43 0.22
N VAL A 130 -9.40 0.98 -0.75
CA VAL A 130 -9.88 2.08 -1.58
C VAL A 130 -11.10 1.65 -2.41
N GLU A 131 -11.08 0.45 -2.98
CA GLU A 131 -12.23 -0.10 -3.70
C GLU A 131 -13.46 -0.25 -2.78
N LEU A 132 -13.29 -0.78 -1.58
CA LEU A 132 -14.35 -0.86 -0.57
C LEU A 132 -14.93 0.52 -0.22
N MET A 133 -14.07 1.51 -0.04
CA MET A 133 -14.50 2.88 0.22
C MET A 133 -15.26 3.46 -0.98
N ALA A 134 -14.81 3.19 -2.19
CA ALA A 134 -15.48 3.62 -3.41
C ALA A 134 -16.87 2.97 -3.56
N TRP A 135 -16.99 1.67 -3.31
CA TRP A 135 -18.28 0.96 -3.30
C TRP A 135 -19.24 1.51 -2.24
N ALA A 136 -18.72 1.76 -1.03
CA ALA A 136 -19.50 2.36 0.03
C ALA A 136 -19.98 3.78 -0.32
N ALA A 137 -19.11 4.60 -0.91
CA ALA A 137 -19.47 5.94 -1.35
C ALA A 137 -20.50 5.93 -2.50
N ALA A 138 -20.44 4.93 -3.38
CA ALA A 138 -21.41 4.75 -4.46
C ALA A 138 -22.76 4.17 -3.98
N GLY A 139 -22.89 3.76 -2.73
CA GLY A 139 -24.09 3.10 -2.20
C GLY A 139 -24.34 1.72 -2.79
N VAL A 140 -23.31 1.08 -3.32
CA VAL A 140 -23.37 -0.26 -3.93
C VAL A 140 -22.75 -1.27 -2.98
N VAL A 141 -23.37 -2.44 -2.87
CA VAL A 141 -22.79 -3.55 -2.11
C VAL A 141 -21.61 -4.09 -2.90
N ALA A 142 -20.44 -4.22 -2.27
CA ALA A 142 -19.29 -4.85 -2.89
C ALA A 142 -19.63 -6.30 -3.30
N PRO A 143 -19.19 -6.75 -4.48
CA PRO A 143 -19.42 -8.10 -4.95
C PRO A 143 -18.76 -9.17 -4.08
#